data_cdecb3638e24714abe6b1ac9d485dff1
#
_entry.id   cdecb3638e24714abe6b1ac9d485dff1
#
_cell.length_a   1.000
_cell.length_b   1.000
_cell.length_c   1.000
_cell.angle_alpha   90.00
_cell.angle_beta   90.00
_cell.angle_gamma   90.00
#
_symmetry.space_group_name_H-M   'P 1'
#
loop_
_entity.id
_entity.type
_entity.pdbx_description
1 polymer ?
#
loop_
_entity_poly.entity_id
_entity_poly.type
_entity_poly.pdbx_seq_one_letter_code
_entity_poly.pdbx_strand_id
1 'polypeptide(L)'
;MKIQSKSLIISIILLFAVGMPATAQRLSDRYFGISEQDFVDTIKIKIWDGAIIVPVEIEGKVYNMLFDTGAGMGFWIGKEEEWMRPSGDTITTMDAQKRKKKTAMMFIPSIQVGSLTILNYPVVVDEGLNDFACGIIDGAFGFDLVSKGISFKFDTQDSLLIMTSHHKIFAKEEKGHAKVPYKVYSNRPFLWTKIPFARPRMLFDMGAVGGWFGLPQDLLDLWAKNDPKIKQQLDEMTVNRDTTVMTYAGLFGANYDTVVNGELCFPEIEIGDIVLKEVWVSTATHNRAIGSAILKNLSLIIDAPKKCFYFLPHDGNPEITVANRGKGVNVVPAEEGDPNGALKALVRRGTEAYKLGIRTGDYLISVEGVPISDMCTYMRLMRKKGSIHIVFRSPEGEIKEVEW
;
A
#
# COMPACT_ATOMS: atom_id res chain seq x y z
N MET A 1 5.72 54.99 -35.43
CA MET A 1 4.63 54.08 -35.06
C MET A 1 5.22 52.68 -34.89
N LYS A 2 5.59 52.33 -33.64
CA LYS A 2 6.22 51.03 -33.30
C LYS A 2 5.16 50.13 -32.72
N ILE A 3 4.85 49.05 -33.41
CA ILE A 3 3.95 48.01 -32.95
C ILE A 3 4.78 47.02 -32.12
N GLN A 4 4.53 46.96 -30.82
CA GLN A 4 5.08 45.92 -29.93
C GLN A 4 4.22 44.67 -30.04
N SER A 5 4.80 43.59 -30.56
CA SER A 5 4.20 42.27 -30.51
C SER A 5 4.39 41.67 -29.15
N LYS A 6 3.30 41.46 -28.41
CA LYS A 6 3.31 40.67 -27.17
C LYS A 6 3.30 39.19 -27.56
N SER A 7 4.41 38.52 -27.35
CA SER A 7 4.48 37.05 -27.42
C SER A 7 3.67 36.45 -26.30
N LEU A 8 2.59 35.79 -26.63
CA LEU A 8 1.78 34.98 -25.74
C LEU A 8 2.43 33.60 -25.68
N ILE A 9 3.16 33.33 -24.62
CA ILE A 9 3.70 31.98 -24.32
C ILE A 9 2.57 31.16 -23.77
N ILE A 10 1.97 30.33 -24.61
CA ILE A 10 1.02 29.30 -24.20
C ILE A 10 1.85 28.12 -23.71
N SER A 11 1.94 27.96 -22.38
CA SER A 11 2.49 26.76 -21.75
C SER A 11 1.52 25.60 -21.95
N ILE A 12 1.78 24.78 -22.94
CA ILE A 12 1.10 23.49 -23.12
C ILE A 12 1.62 22.55 -22.04
N ILE A 13 0.90 22.43 -20.94
CA ILE A 13 1.08 21.35 -19.97
C ILE A 13 0.50 20.08 -20.61
N LEU A 14 1.38 19.29 -21.23
CA LEU A 14 1.05 17.93 -21.64
C LEU A 14 0.86 17.08 -20.38
N LEU A 15 -0.37 17.01 -19.90
CA LEU A 15 -0.84 15.99 -19.00
C LEU A 15 -0.80 14.63 -19.75
N PHE A 16 0.26 13.86 -19.58
CA PHE A 16 0.20 12.44 -19.84
C PHE A 16 -0.68 11.80 -18.78
N ALA A 17 -1.98 11.96 -18.94
CA ALA A 17 -2.95 11.03 -18.39
C ALA A 17 -2.75 9.73 -19.18
N VAL A 18 -2.00 8.78 -18.64
CA VAL A 18 -2.09 7.39 -19.10
C VAL A 18 -3.50 6.95 -18.79
N GLY A 19 -4.41 7.20 -19.72
CA GLY A 19 -5.78 6.76 -19.66
C GLY A 19 -5.78 5.24 -19.72
N MET A 20 -6.08 4.56 -18.62
CA MET A 20 -6.65 3.24 -18.75
C MET A 20 -7.94 3.40 -19.56
N PRO A 21 -8.22 2.50 -20.51
CA PRO A 21 -9.44 2.64 -21.31
C PRO A 21 -10.65 2.68 -20.37
N ALA A 22 -11.56 3.58 -20.64
CA ALA A 22 -12.83 3.76 -19.91
C ALA A 22 -13.67 2.46 -19.81
N THR A 23 -13.24 1.41 -20.47
CA THR A 23 -13.80 0.07 -20.43
C THR A 23 -13.68 -0.63 -19.08
N ALA A 24 -12.55 -0.47 -18.32
CA ALA A 24 -12.41 -1.14 -17.02
C ALA A 24 -13.39 -0.59 -15.98
N GLN A 25 -13.62 0.72 -16.00
CA GLN A 25 -14.58 1.36 -15.08
C GLN A 25 -16.03 0.99 -15.41
N ARG A 26 -16.34 0.72 -16.68
CA ARG A 26 -17.68 0.29 -17.12
C ARG A 26 -17.96 -1.21 -16.86
N LEU A 27 -16.93 -2.04 -16.74
CA LEU A 27 -17.11 -3.47 -16.48
C LEU A 27 -17.45 -3.71 -14.99
N SER A 28 -16.75 -3.06 -14.04
CA SER A 28 -17.10 -3.15 -12.61
C SER A 28 -18.54 -2.66 -12.34
N ASP A 29 -19.00 -1.61 -13.04
CA ASP A 29 -20.36 -1.10 -12.88
C ASP A 29 -21.46 -2.03 -13.43
N ARG A 30 -21.14 -2.88 -14.39
CA ARG A 30 -22.12 -3.75 -15.05
C ARG A 30 -22.40 -5.07 -14.34
N TYR A 31 -21.43 -5.63 -13.62
CA TYR A 31 -21.49 -7.02 -13.21
C TYR A 31 -21.48 -7.26 -11.71
N PHE A 32 -21.09 -6.27 -10.96
CA PHE A 32 -20.91 -6.35 -9.53
C PHE A 32 -22.12 -5.75 -8.82
N GLY A 33 -22.77 -6.52 -7.97
CA GLY A 33 -23.94 -6.14 -7.19
C GLY A 33 -23.72 -6.34 -5.69
N ILE A 34 -24.60 -5.72 -4.90
CA ILE A 34 -24.71 -5.89 -3.46
C ILE A 34 -26.17 -6.26 -3.22
N SER A 35 -26.40 -7.34 -2.49
CA SER A 35 -27.76 -7.83 -2.26
C SER A 35 -28.57 -6.94 -1.32
N GLU A 36 -27.88 -6.36 -0.31
CA GLU A 36 -28.51 -5.54 0.71
C GLU A 36 -28.51 -4.08 0.29
N GLN A 37 -29.69 -3.45 0.34
CA GLN A 37 -29.85 -2.02 0.01
C GLN A 37 -29.74 -1.13 1.25
N ASP A 38 -29.98 -1.67 2.43
CA ASP A 38 -30.12 -0.94 3.67
C ASP A 38 -29.52 -1.74 4.81
N PHE A 39 -28.26 -1.44 5.15
CA PHE A 39 -27.50 -2.24 6.11
C PHE A 39 -26.50 -1.41 6.93
N VAL A 40 -26.24 -1.91 8.13
CA VAL A 40 -25.09 -1.59 8.96
C VAL A 40 -24.55 -2.91 9.48
N ASP A 41 -23.30 -3.19 9.20
CA ASP A 41 -22.66 -4.40 9.66
C ASP A 41 -21.31 -4.11 10.31
N THR A 42 -20.96 -4.93 11.30
CA THR A 42 -19.70 -4.82 12.03
C THR A 42 -19.07 -6.19 12.13
N ILE A 43 -17.87 -6.32 11.59
CA ILE A 43 -17.13 -7.58 11.61
C ILE A 43 -15.74 -7.40 12.22
N LYS A 44 -15.18 -8.48 12.77
CA LYS A 44 -13.78 -8.50 13.18
C LYS A 44 -12.88 -8.65 11.97
N ILE A 45 -11.80 -7.87 11.97
CA ILE A 45 -10.75 -7.93 10.96
C ILE A 45 -9.41 -8.31 11.57
N LYS A 46 -8.47 -8.69 10.73
CA LYS A 46 -7.07 -8.87 11.13
C LYS A 46 -6.27 -7.66 10.64
N ILE A 47 -5.36 -7.18 11.47
CA ILE A 47 -4.47 -6.08 11.10
C ILE A 47 -3.04 -6.61 11.12
N TRP A 48 -2.34 -6.42 10.01
CA TRP A 48 -0.95 -6.81 9.89
C TRP A 48 -0.13 -5.67 9.28
N ASP A 49 0.75 -5.09 10.07
CA ASP A 49 1.60 -3.95 9.68
C ASP A 49 0.84 -2.79 9.03
N GLY A 50 -0.39 -2.52 9.55
CA GLY A 50 -1.32 -1.53 9.02
C GLY A 50 -2.21 -2.05 7.87
N ALA A 51 -1.92 -3.21 7.30
CA ALA A 51 -2.80 -3.84 6.32
C ALA A 51 -4.09 -4.34 6.97
N ILE A 52 -5.20 -4.12 6.31
CA ILE A 52 -6.53 -4.55 6.74
C ILE A 52 -6.91 -5.83 6.00
N ILE A 53 -7.06 -6.92 6.75
CA ILE A 53 -7.42 -8.22 6.21
C ILE A 53 -8.83 -8.57 6.69
N VAL A 54 -9.73 -8.71 5.73
CA VAL A 54 -11.16 -8.96 5.93
C VAL A 54 -11.45 -10.45 5.71
N PRO A 55 -11.94 -11.17 6.73
CA PRO A 55 -12.39 -12.54 6.54
C PRO A 55 -13.71 -12.53 5.75
N VAL A 56 -13.80 -13.36 4.74
CA VAL A 56 -14.99 -13.50 3.89
C VAL A 56 -15.33 -14.98 3.72
N GLU A 57 -16.59 -15.28 3.44
CA GLU A 57 -17.01 -16.64 3.12
C GLU A 57 -17.36 -16.74 1.62
N ILE A 58 -16.78 -17.73 0.94
CA ILE A 58 -17.07 -18.08 -0.44
C ILE A 58 -17.28 -19.59 -0.48
N GLU A 59 -18.43 -20.04 -0.99
CA GLU A 59 -18.79 -21.47 -1.10
C GLU A 59 -18.60 -22.23 0.25
N GLY A 60 -18.98 -21.60 1.37
CA GLY A 60 -18.89 -22.18 2.70
C GLY A 60 -17.47 -22.27 3.30
N LYS A 61 -16.47 -21.71 2.64
CA LYS A 61 -15.08 -21.67 3.11
C LYS A 61 -14.64 -20.23 3.40
N VAL A 62 -13.90 -20.05 4.48
CA VAL A 62 -13.38 -18.72 4.87
C VAL A 62 -12.07 -18.43 4.15
N TYR A 63 -12.01 -17.25 3.52
CA TYR A 63 -10.84 -16.67 2.86
C TYR A 63 -10.49 -15.32 3.48
N ASN A 64 -9.28 -14.87 3.28
CA ASN A 64 -8.76 -13.60 3.79
C ASN A 64 -8.51 -12.63 2.64
N MET A 65 -9.32 -11.58 2.55
CA MET A 65 -9.18 -10.55 1.51
C MET A 65 -8.49 -9.31 2.08
N LEU A 66 -7.41 -8.87 1.44
CA LEU A 66 -6.80 -7.57 1.74
C LEU A 66 -7.75 -6.45 1.29
N PHE A 67 -7.93 -5.40 2.07
CA PHE A 67 -8.62 -4.20 1.60
C PHE A 67 -7.59 -3.26 0.99
N ASP A 68 -7.53 -3.21 -0.34
CA ASP A 68 -6.50 -2.49 -1.11
C ASP A 68 -7.10 -1.30 -1.86
N THR A 69 -7.01 -0.10 -1.29
CA THR A 69 -7.47 1.12 -1.97
C THR A 69 -6.57 1.55 -3.14
N GLY A 70 -5.36 1.00 -3.23
CA GLY A 70 -4.46 1.18 -4.38
C GLY A 70 -4.84 0.35 -5.59
N ALA A 71 -5.68 -0.68 -5.41
CA ALA A 71 -6.27 -1.47 -6.48
C ALA A 71 -7.59 -0.86 -6.95
N GLY A 72 -7.78 -0.74 -8.26
CA GLY A 72 -9.03 -0.23 -8.85
C GLY A 72 -10.13 -1.27 -8.98
N MET A 73 -9.81 -2.54 -8.78
CA MET A 73 -10.71 -3.70 -8.77
C MET A 73 -10.05 -4.83 -7.98
N GLY A 74 -10.80 -5.86 -7.65
CA GLY A 74 -10.29 -7.01 -6.92
C GLY A 74 -9.23 -7.81 -7.67
N PHE A 75 -8.45 -8.55 -6.91
CA PHE A 75 -7.59 -9.60 -7.44
C PHE A 75 -7.63 -10.84 -6.56
N TRP A 76 -7.29 -11.97 -7.14
CA TRP A 76 -7.18 -13.27 -6.49
C TRP A 76 -5.76 -13.78 -6.65
N ILE A 77 -5.18 -14.30 -5.58
CA ILE A 77 -3.81 -14.80 -5.55
C ILE A 77 -3.85 -16.32 -5.75
N GLY A 78 -3.13 -16.80 -6.73
CA GLY A 78 -3.08 -18.22 -7.05
C GLY A 78 -3.76 -18.57 -8.37
N LYS A 79 -4.32 -19.76 -8.43
CA LYS A 79 -5.03 -20.28 -9.60
C LYS A 79 -6.50 -19.94 -9.57
N GLU A 80 -7.11 -20.11 -10.73
CA GLU A 80 -8.57 -20.07 -10.84
C GLU A 80 -9.19 -21.20 -10.02
N GLU A 81 -10.17 -20.86 -9.19
CA GLU A 81 -10.94 -21.82 -8.39
C GLU A 81 -12.15 -22.34 -9.21
N GLU A 82 -12.57 -23.57 -8.96
CA GLU A 82 -13.66 -24.21 -9.71
C GLU A 82 -14.98 -23.43 -9.66
N TRP A 83 -15.21 -22.69 -8.58
CA TRP A 83 -16.41 -21.87 -8.42
C TRP A 83 -16.33 -20.51 -9.13
N MET A 84 -15.17 -20.10 -9.64
CA MET A 84 -15.03 -18.87 -10.41
C MET A 84 -15.69 -18.99 -11.76
N ARG A 85 -16.21 -17.88 -12.26
CA ARG A 85 -16.84 -17.79 -13.57
C ARG A 85 -16.05 -16.87 -14.49
N PRO A 86 -15.66 -17.32 -15.69
CA PRO A 86 -15.01 -16.44 -16.65
C PRO A 86 -15.98 -15.34 -17.11
N SER A 87 -15.48 -14.11 -17.17
CA SER A 87 -16.27 -13.00 -17.70
C SER A 87 -16.39 -13.00 -19.22
N GLY A 88 -15.50 -13.72 -19.91
CA GLY A 88 -15.31 -13.64 -21.36
C GLY A 88 -14.45 -12.45 -21.79
N ASP A 89 -14.09 -11.55 -20.89
CA ASP A 89 -13.31 -10.36 -21.17
C ASP A 89 -11.85 -10.53 -20.75
N THR A 90 -10.97 -9.90 -21.49
CA THR A 90 -9.53 -9.76 -21.15
C THR A 90 -9.20 -8.30 -20.94
N ILE A 91 -8.58 -7.98 -19.82
CA ILE A 91 -8.18 -6.63 -19.50
C ILE A 91 -6.65 -6.50 -19.45
N THR A 92 -6.14 -5.30 -19.72
CA THR A 92 -4.74 -4.99 -19.47
C THR A 92 -4.62 -4.41 -18.06
N THR A 93 -4.06 -5.19 -17.17
CA THR A 93 -3.78 -4.79 -15.80
C THR A 93 -2.36 -4.25 -15.69
N MET A 94 -2.17 -3.23 -14.88
CA MET A 94 -0.86 -2.67 -14.56
C MET A 94 -0.68 -2.71 -13.04
N ASP A 95 0.41 -3.34 -12.59
CA ASP A 95 0.73 -3.42 -11.16
C ASP A 95 1.45 -2.15 -10.62
N ALA A 96 1.76 -2.17 -9.32
CA ALA A 96 2.45 -1.08 -8.65
C ALA A 96 3.86 -0.80 -9.22
N GLN A 97 4.45 -1.78 -9.91
CA GLN A 97 5.76 -1.67 -10.56
C GLN A 97 5.70 -1.23 -12.02
N LYS A 98 4.52 -0.79 -12.48
CA LYS A 98 4.22 -0.42 -13.88
C LYS A 98 4.36 -1.57 -14.89
N ARG A 99 4.44 -2.82 -14.42
CA ARG A 99 4.38 -3.99 -15.32
C ARG A 99 2.95 -4.15 -15.83
N LYS A 100 2.84 -4.45 -17.12
CA LYS A 100 1.54 -4.64 -17.78
C LYS A 100 1.39 -6.08 -18.22
N LYS A 101 0.23 -6.67 -17.92
CA LYS A 101 -0.13 -8.02 -18.34
C LYS A 101 -1.57 -8.01 -18.86
N LYS A 102 -1.81 -8.73 -19.94
CA LYS A 102 -3.18 -9.07 -20.36
C LYS A 102 -3.64 -10.25 -19.53
N THR A 103 -4.73 -10.08 -18.81
CA THR A 103 -5.22 -11.08 -17.86
C THR A 103 -6.71 -11.30 -18.10
N ALA A 104 -7.16 -12.53 -18.07
CA ALA A 104 -8.58 -12.85 -18.08
C ALA A 104 -9.22 -12.30 -16.80
N MET A 105 -10.39 -11.71 -16.93
CA MET A 105 -11.19 -11.29 -15.80
C MET A 105 -12.14 -12.44 -15.41
N MET A 106 -12.13 -12.76 -14.12
CA MET A 106 -13.01 -13.76 -13.53
C MET A 106 -14.03 -13.08 -12.62
N PHE A 107 -15.12 -13.76 -12.35
CA PHE A 107 -16.09 -13.37 -11.33
C PHE A 107 -16.06 -14.34 -10.16
N ILE A 108 -16.05 -13.80 -8.95
CA ILE A 108 -16.45 -14.54 -7.75
C ILE A 108 -17.98 -14.40 -7.67
N PRO A 109 -18.76 -15.49 -7.82
CA PRO A 109 -20.21 -15.41 -7.93
C PRO A 109 -20.88 -14.77 -6.71
N SER A 110 -20.41 -15.12 -5.51
CA SER A 110 -20.93 -14.62 -4.25
C SER A 110 -19.85 -14.59 -3.20
N ILE A 111 -19.71 -13.47 -2.53
CA ILE A 111 -18.83 -13.27 -1.37
C ILE A 111 -19.70 -12.81 -0.20
N GLN A 112 -19.66 -13.55 0.90
CA GLN A 112 -20.32 -13.14 2.14
C GLN A 112 -19.33 -12.41 3.04
N VAL A 113 -19.66 -11.19 3.44
CA VAL A 113 -18.87 -10.35 4.36
C VAL A 113 -19.79 -9.91 5.50
N GLY A 114 -19.75 -10.62 6.62
CA GLY A 114 -20.76 -10.44 7.67
C GLY A 114 -22.16 -10.75 7.14
N SER A 115 -23.09 -9.80 7.23
CA SER A 115 -24.44 -9.91 6.66
C SER A 115 -24.51 -9.49 5.18
N LEU A 116 -23.46 -8.83 4.66
CA LEU A 116 -23.43 -8.31 3.30
C LEU A 116 -23.06 -9.39 2.30
N THR A 117 -23.84 -9.51 1.23
CA THR A 117 -23.51 -10.40 0.08
C THR A 117 -23.11 -9.57 -1.13
N ILE A 118 -21.89 -9.79 -1.61
CA ILE A 118 -21.34 -9.18 -2.81
C ILE A 118 -21.52 -10.19 -3.96
N LEU A 119 -22.21 -9.78 -5.02
CA LEU A 119 -22.55 -10.63 -6.15
C LEU A 119 -21.70 -10.33 -7.39
N ASN A 120 -21.19 -11.38 -8.04
CA ASN A 120 -20.40 -11.29 -9.27
C ASN A 120 -19.20 -10.32 -9.15
N TYR A 121 -18.43 -10.44 -8.08
CA TYR A 121 -17.29 -9.57 -7.83
C TYR A 121 -16.17 -9.82 -8.85
N PRO A 122 -15.74 -8.81 -9.62
CA PRO A 122 -14.72 -8.98 -10.64
C PRO A 122 -13.33 -9.05 -10.03
N VAL A 123 -12.55 -10.04 -10.43
CA VAL A 123 -11.17 -10.20 -10.01
C VAL A 123 -10.25 -10.51 -11.18
N VAL A 124 -9.01 -10.12 -11.05
CA VAL A 124 -7.90 -10.61 -11.85
C VAL A 124 -7.23 -11.74 -11.08
N VAL A 125 -6.96 -12.86 -11.72
CA VAL A 125 -6.28 -14.01 -11.09
C VAL A 125 -4.82 -14.02 -11.52
N ASP A 126 -3.90 -14.11 -10.54
CA ASP A 126 -2.46 -14.20 -10.82
C ASP A 126 -1.71 -14.90 -9.67
N GLU A 127 -0.73 -15.72 -10.02
CA GLU A 127 0.09 -16.47 -9.08
C GLU A 127 1.31 -15.68 -8.56
N GLY A 128 1.58 -14.51 -9.13
CA GLY A 128 2.81 -13.75 -8.85
C GLY A 128 3.01 -13.34 -7.39
N LEU A 129 1.94 -13.25 -6.60
CA LEU A 129 2.00 -12.94 -5.18
C LEU A 129 2.03 -14.16 -4.26
N ASN A 130 1.93 -15.39 -4.76
CA ASN A 130 1.86 -16.60 -3.92
C ASN A 130 2.98 -16.66 -2.88
N ASP A 131 4.21 -16.39 -3.31
CA ASP A 131 5.41 -16.49 -2.49
C ASP A 131 5.52 -15.37 -1.43
N PHE A 132 4.70 -14.32 -1.56
CA PHE A 132 4.63 -13.20 -0.61
C PHE A 132 3.35 -13.20 0.21
N ALA A 133 2.26 -13.68 -0.35
CA ALA A 133 1.00 -13.83 0.36
C ALA A 133 1.09 -14.90 1.46
N CYS A 134 1.90 -15.95 1.24
CA CYS A 134 2.21 -17.00 2.22
C CYS A 134 0.96 -17.60 2.88
N GLY A 135 -0.16 -17.67 2.18
CA GLY A 135 -1.45 -18.12 2.72
C GLY A 135 -2.05 -17.19 3.79
N ILE A 136 -1.57 -15.94 3.87
CA ILE A 136 -2.09 -14.93 4.80
C ILE A 136 -3.30 -14.24 4.20
N ILE A 137 -3.21 -13.96 2.91
CA ILE A 137 -4.25 -13.36 2.06
C ILE A 137 -4.46 -14.26 0.85
N ASP A 138 -5.71 -14.40 0.47
CA ASP A 138 -6.13 -15.18 -0.69
C ASP A 138 -6.44 -14.27 -1.89
N GLY A 139 -6.67 -12.98 -1.63
CA GLY A 139 -6.95 -11.99 -2.65
C GLY A 139 -7.11 -10.59 -2.05
N ALA A 140 -7.68 -9.66 -2.83
CA ALA A 140 -7.98 -8.34 -2.32
C ALA A 140 -9.28 -7.78 -2.88
N PHE A 141 -9.91 -6.94 -2.07
CA PHE A 141 -10.90 -5.97 -2.51
C PHE A 141 -10.21 -4.71 -3.01
N GLY A 142 -10.67 -4.18 -4.14
CA GLY A 142 -10.26 -2.88 -4.62
C GLY A 142 -11.12 -1.73 -4.06
N PHE A 143 -10.80 -0.52 -4.46
CA PHE A 143 -11.59 0.67 -4.12
C PHE A 143 -12.98 0.70 -4.82
N ASP A 144 -13.24 -0.25 -5.70
CA ASP A 144 -14.52 -0.43 -6.38
C ASP A 144 -15.70 -0.68 -5.41
N LEU A 145 -15.46 -1.32 -4.27
CA LEU A 145 -16.48 -1.44 -3.20
C LEU A 145 -16.97 -0.08 -2.70
N VAL A 146 -16.06 0.86 -2.48
CA VAL A 146 -16.40 2.24 -2.09
C VAL A 146 -17.19 2.94 -3.21
N SER A 147 -16.82 2.67 -4.46
CA SER A 147 -17.51 3.23 -5.63
C SER A 147 -18.97 2.78 -5.76
N LYS A 148 -19.36 1.67 -5.09
CA LYS A 148 -20.77 1.23 -4.98
C LYS A 148 -21.59 1.99 -3.93
N GLY A 149 -21.00 2.97 -3.27
CA GLY A 149 -21.69 3.81 -2.28
C GLY A 149 -21.64 3.28 -0.86
N ILE A 150 -20.91 2.17 -0.62
CA ILE A 150 -20.69 1.66 0.74
C ILE A 150 -19.70 2.56 1.45
N SER A 151 -20.06 3.04 2.63
CA SER A 151 -19.17 3.73 3.54
C SER A 151 -18.55 2.74 4.52
N PHE A 152 -17.29 2.97 4.88
CA PHE A 152 -16.49 2.08 5.72
C PHE A 152 -15.90 2.85 6.89
N LYS A 153 -15.89 2.23 8.08
CA LYS A 153 -15.01 2.63 9.17
C LYS A 153 -14.08 1.46 9.48
N PHE A 154 -12.79 1.69 9.32
CA PHE A 154 -11.72 0.79 9.75
C PHE A 154 -11.30 1.22 11.16
N ASP A 155 -11.87 0.58 12.17
CA ASP A 155 -11.50 0.78 13.55
C ASP A 155 -10.29 -0.10 13.87
N THR A 156 -9.11 0.51 13.69
CA THR A 156 -7.84 -0.23 13.81
C THR A 156 -7.44 -0.45 15.26
N GLN A 157 -8.01 0.30 16.20
CA GLN A 157 -7.79 0.12 17.63
C GLN A 157 -8.49 -1.15 18.15
N ASP A 158 -9.75 -1.32 17.75
CA ASP A 158 -10.58 -2.45 18.19
C ASP A 158 -10.58 -3.62 17.18
N SER A 159 -9.87 -3.46 16.06
CA SER A 159 -9.83 -4.44 14.95
C SER A 159 -11.22 -4.77 14.40
N LEU A 160 -12.00 -3.74 14.13
CA LEU A 160 -13.34 -3.83 13.59
C LEU A 160 -13.44 -3.15 12.22
N LEU A 161 -14.24 -3.73 11.35
CA LEU A 161 -14.69 -3.10 10.12
C LEU A 161 -16.20 -2.88 10.23
N ILE A 162 -16.62 -1.61 10.10
CA ILE A 162 -18.02 -1.24 10.02
C ILE A 162 -18.31 -0.85 8.57
N MET A 163 -19.27 -1.53 7.97
CA MET A 163 -19.74 -1.30 6.60
C MET A 163 -21.18 -0.83 6.63
N THR A 164 -21.52 0.16 5.81
CA THR A 164 -22.88 0.70 5.83
C THR A 164 -23.28 1.39 4.53
N SER A 165 -24.58 1.28 4.20
CA SER A 165 -25.26 2.15 3.25
C SER A 165 -25.72 3.48 3.89
N HIS A 166 -25.75 3.55 5.22
CA HIS A 166 -26.17 4.71 6.01
C HIS A 166 -24.98 5.62 6.37
N HIS A 167 -24.54 6.45 5.45
CA HIS A 167 -23.38 7.33 5.68
C HIS A 167 -23.51 8.23 6.92
N LYS A 168 -24.73 8.54 7.40
CA LYS A 168 -24.94 9.38 8.59
C LYS A 168 -24.58 8.69 9.91
N ILE A 169 -24.36 7.38 9.91
CA ILE A 169 -24.00 6.65 11.13
C ILE A 169 -22.69 7.17 11.73
N PHE A 170 -21.78 7.64 10.90
CA PHE A 170 -20.48 8.18 11.31
C PHE A 170 -20.50 9.68 11.64
N ALA A 171 -21.66 10.36 11.52
CA ALA A 171 -21.74 11.81 11.66
C ALA A 171 -21.25 12.36 13.01
N LYS A 172 -21.34 11.56 14.08
CA LYS A 172 -20.85 11.95 15.42
C LYS A 172 -19.31 11.91 15.45
N GLU A 173 -18.71 10.89 14.87
CA GLU A 173 -17.27 10.68 14.82
C GLU A 173 -16.61 11.62 13.81
N GLU A 174 -17.27 11.88 12.70
CA GLU A 174 -16.81 12.86 11.70
C GLU A 174 -16.76 14.31 12.25
N LYS A 175 -17.65 14.62 13.23
CA LYS A 175 -17.69 15.92 13.86
C LYS A 175 -16.47 16.14 14.73
N GLY A 176 -15.59 17.02 14.33
CA GLY A 176 -14.33 17.32 15.03
C GLY A 176 -13.09 16.92 14.25
N HIS A 177 -13.28 16.25 13.12
CA HIS A 177 -12.20 15.90 12.20
C HIS A 177 -12.35 16.60 10.86
N ALA A 178 -11.22 16.93 10.23
CA ALA A 178 -11.25 17.58 8.93
C ALA A 178 -11.73 16.62 7.84
N LYS A 179 -12.63 17.12 7.02
CA LYS A 179 -13.04 16.45 5.81
C LYS A 179 -11.90 16.47 4.78
N VAL A 180 -11.35 15.31 4.43
CA VAL A 180 -10.30 15.15 3.43
C VAL A 180 -10.90 14.63 2.12
N PRO A 181 -11.21 15.51 1.16
CA PRO A 181 -11.80 15.09 -0.10
C PRO A 181 -10.82 14.27 -0.94
N TYR A 182 -11.32 13.22 -1.59
CA TYR A 182 -10.57 12.47 -2.58
C TYR A 182 -11.13 12.63 -3.99
N LYS A 183 -10.25 12.47 -4.98
CA LYS A 183 -10.63 12.30 -6.38
C LYS A 183 -10.29 10.91 -6.85
N VAL A 184 -11.18 10.32 -7.63
CA VAL A 184 -11.01 8.98 -8.17
C VAL A 184 -10.36 9.04 -9.56
N TYR A 185 -9.24 8.33 -9.72
CA TYR A 185 -8.60 8.10 -11.02
C TYR A 185 -8.32 6.60 -11.18
N SER A 186 -8.75 6.04 -12.29
CA SER A 186 -8.66 4.58 -12.51
C SER A 186 -9.20 3.78 -11.32
N ASN A 187 -10.35 4.21 -10.80
CA ASN A 187 -11.04 3.64 -9.64
C ASN A 187 -10.17 3.57 -8.35
N ARG A 188 -9.27 4.54 -8.15
CA ARG A 188 -8.39 4.64 -6.98
C ARG A 188 -8.47 6.03 -6.37
N PRO A 189 -8.41 6.20 -5.03
CA PRO A 189 -8.59 7.48 -4.37
C PRO A 189 -7.27 8.25 -4.28
N PHE A 190 -7.31 9.50 -4.72
CA PHE A 190 -6.20 10.43 -4.58
C PHE A 190 -6.63 11.61 -3.73
N LEU A 191 -5.85 11.93 -2.73
CA LEU A 191 -6.08 13.06 -1.82
C LEU A 191 -4.91 14.05 -1.86
N TRP A 192 -5.17 15.29 -1.43
CA TRP A 192 -4.15 16.30 -1.32
C TRP A 192 -3.40 16.15 0.00
N THR A 193 -2.07 16.23 -0.07
CA THR A 193 -1.20 16.33 1.09
C THR A 193 -0.40 17.63 1.01
N LYS A 194 0.03 18.14 2.14
CA LYS A 194 0.99 19.22 2.19
C LYS A 194 2.31 18.67 2.69
N ILE A 195 3.36 18.87 1.92
CA ILE A 195 4.75 18.57 2.26
C ILE A 195 5.52 19.89 2.35
N PRO A 196 6.73 19.95 2.88
CA PRO A 196 7.44 21.21 3.17
C PRO A 196 7.51 22.21 2.01
N PHE A 197 7.54 21.71 0.78
CA PHE A 197 7.75 22.56 -0.41
C PHE A 197 6.68 22.42 -1.48
N ALA A 198 5.66 21.56 -1.29
CA ALA A 198 4.64 21.33 -2.30
C ALA A 198 3.31 20.83 -1.70
N ARG A 199 2.28 20.80 -2.55
CA ARG A 199 0.99 20.16 -2.24
C ARG A 199 0.67 19.10 -3.28
N PRO A 200 1.34 17.93 -3.24
CA PRO A 200 1.07 16.86 -4.19
C PRO A 200 -0.27 16.19 -3.93
N ARG A 201 -0.81 15.61 -5.01
CA ARG A 201 -1.91 14.67 -4.90
C ARG A 201 -1.32 13.27 -4.78
N MET A 202 -1.62 12.58 -3.69
CA MET A 202 -1.10 11.26 -3.34
C MET A 202 -2.18 10.20 -3.47
N LEU A 203 -1.86 9.03 -3.98
CA LEU A 203 -2.70 7.84 -3.88
C LEU A 203 -2.77 7.42 -2.41
N PHE A 204 -3.97 7.20 -1.88
CA PHE A 204 -4.12 6.54 -0.58
C PHE A 204 -4.21 5.03 -0.84
N ASP A 205 -3.15 4.32 -0.47
CA ASP A 205 -2.88 2.94 -0.88
C ASP A 205 -2.75 2.02 0.35
N MET A 206 -3.87 1.44 0.76
CA MET A 206 -3.89 0.48 1.88
C MET A 206 -3.22 -0.84 1.53
N GLY A 207 -3.02 -1.13 0.25
CA GLY A 207 -2.27 -2.29 -0.24
C GLY A 207 -0.75 -2.13 -0.14
N ALA A 208 -0.24 -0.89 0.04
CA ALA A 208 1.17 -0.64 0.33
C ALA A 208 1.49 -0.95 1.80
N VAL A 209 1.56 -2.24 2.12
CA VAL A 209 1.69 -2.78 3.49
C VAL A 209 2.97 -2.30 4.16
N GLY A 210 2.83 -1.75 5.37
CA GLY A 210 3.95 -1.23 6.17
C GLY A 210 4.63 0.03 5.62
N GLY A 211 4.26 0.48 4.42
CA GLY A 211 4.78 1.71 3.82
C GLY A 211 4.17 2.97 4.44
N TRP A 212 4.99 4.02 4.63
CA TRP A 212 4.51 5.33 5.07
C TRP A 212 4.23 6.24 3.88
N PHE A 213 5.29 6.76 3.25
CA PHE A 213 5.19 7.65 2.10
C PHE A 213 6.18 7.25 1.02
N GLY A 214 5.69 7.27 -0.22
CA GLY A 214 6.52 7.10 -1.41
C GLY A 214 6.44 8.34 -2.30
N LEU A 215 7.61 8.84 -2.71
CA LEU A 215 7.73 9.90 -3.72
C LEU A 215 8.82 9.49 -4.73
N PRO A 216 8.46 9.22 -5.99
CA PRO A 216 9.44 8.82 -7.00
C PRO A 216 10.59 9.80 -7.16
N GLN A 217 11.82 9.30 -7.30
CA GLN A 217 13.02 10.14 -7.41
C GLN A 217 12.95 11.09 -8.59
N ASP A 218 12.44 10.66 -9.74
CA ASP A 218 12.27 11.48 -10.93
C ASP A 218 11.35 12.71 -10.71
N LEU A 219 10.35 12.57 -9.85
CA LEU A 219 9.49 13.68 -9.46
C LEU A 219 10.22 14.68 -8.56
N LEU A 220 11.00 14.20 -7.61
CA LEU A 220 11.80 15.06 -6.73
C LEU A 220 12.87 15.81 -7.55
N ASP A 221 13.52 15.14 -8.48
CA ASP A 221 14.51 15.74 -9.39
C ASP A 221 13.87 16.82 -10.29
N LEU A 222 12.64 16.56 -10.76
CA LEU A 222 11.88 17.55 -11.55
C LEU A 222 11.59 18.81 -10.72
N TRP A 223 11.16 18.65 -9.46
CA TRP A 223 10.90 19.80 -8.59
C TRP A 223 12.18 20.57 -8.26
N ALA A 224 13.27 19.86 -7.92
CA ALA A 224 14.57 20.44 -7.63
C ALA A 224 15.17 21.20 -8.84
N LYS A 225 14.95 20.68 -10.04
CA LYS A 225 15.37 21.35 -11.30
C LYS A 225 14.65 22.68 -11.53
N ASN A 226 13.37 22.74 -11.15
CA ASN A 226 12.52 23.91 -11.39
C ASN A 226 12.64 24.98 -10.30
N ASP A 227 13.09 24.62 -9.09
CA ASP A 227 13.26 25.55 -7.98
C ASP A 227 14.51 25.20 -7.12
N PRO A 228 15.56 26.05 -7.13
CA PRO A 228 16.77 25.84 -6.35
C PRO A 228 16.51 25.75 -4.81
N LYS A 229 15.45 26.39 -4.33
CA LYS A 229 15.09 26.31 -2.89
C LYS A 229 14.58 24.91 -2.54
N ILE A 230 13.81 24.31 -3.44
CA ILE A 230 13.35 22.90 -3.26
C ILE A 230 14.58 21.98 -3.27
N LYS A 231 15.55 22.21 -4.18
CA LYS A 231 16.78 21.42 -4.18
C LYS A 231 17.50 21.49 -2.84
N GLN A 232 17.69 22.69 -2.28
CA GLN A 232 18.32 22.87 -0.98
C GLN A 232 17.55 22.14 0.13
N GLN A 233 16.23 22.27 0.18
CA GLN A 233 15.38 21.57 1.17
C GLN A 233 15.49 20.06 1.04
N LEU A 234 15.49 19.51 -0.18
CA LEU A 234 15.67 18.08 -0.41
C LEU A 234 17.05 17.59 0.03
N ASP A 235 18.11 18.37 -0.23
CA ASP A 235 19.47 18.04 0.21
C ASP A 235 19.55 18.02 1.75
N GLU A 236 18.90 18.96 2.45
CA GLU A 236 18.82 19.03 3.92
C GLU A 236 18.01 17.87 4.53
N MET A 237 16.93 17.45 3.88
CA MET A 237 16.06 16.35 4.34
C MET A 237 16.57 14.97 3.94
N THR A 238 17.54 14.87 3.02
CA THR A 238 18.10 13.59 2.60
C THR A 238 19.00 13.02 3.69
N VAL A 239 18.62 11.89 4.24
CA VAL A 239 19.37 11.19 5.31
C VAL A 239 20.33 10.18 4.71
N ASN A 240 19.95 9.53 3.64
CA ASN A 240 20.75 8.51 3.00
C ASN A 240 20.48 8.45 1.49
N ARG A 241 21.52 8.13 0.71
CA ARG A 241 21.41 7.75 -0.71
C ARG A 241 22.31 6.55 -0.93
N ASP A 242 21.68 5.40 -1.00
CA ASP A 242 22.39 4.15 -1.26
C ASP A 242 21.80 3.46 -2.48
N THR A 243 22.66 2.76 -3.21
CA THR A 243 22.21 1.78 -4.19
C THR A 243 21.66 0.60 -3.42
N THR A 244 20.40 0.29 -3.63
CA THR A 244 19.71 -0.82 -2.99
C THR A 244 18.88 -1.58 -4.02
N VAL A 245 18.45 -2.76 -3.66
CA VAL A 245 17.47 -3.50 -4.44
C VAL A 245 16.08 -2.98 -4.07
N MET A 246 15.30 -2.61 -5.06
CA MET A 246 13.91 -2.24 -4.85
C MET A 246 13.11 -3.49 -4.54
N THR A 247 12.69 -3.62 -3.27
CA THR A 247 11.97 -4.81 -2.80
C THR A 247 10.53 -4.46 -2.49
N TYR A 248 9.69 -4.54 -3.48
CA TYR A 248 8.26 -4.59 -3.24
C TYR A 248 7.59 -5.54 -4.23
N ALA A 249 6.55 -6.20 -3.75
CA ALA A 249 5.74 -7.07 -4.56
C ALA A 249 4.59 -6.27 -5.20
N GLY A 250 4.42 -6.42 -6.50
CA GLY A 250 3.21 -6.03 -7.23
C GLY A 250 2.37 -7.25 -7.53
N LEU A 251 1.20 -7.09 -8.13
CA LEU A 251 0.30 -8.18 -8.49
C LEU A 251 1.01 -9.31 -9.28
N PHE A 252 1.99 -8.96 -10.10
CA PHE A 252 2.73 -9.90 -10.95
C PHE A 252 4.05 -10.37 -10.33
N GLY A 253 4.17 -10.37 -9.01
CA GLY A 253 5.32 -10.83 -8.25
C GLY A 253 6.22 -9.73 -7.74
N ALA A 254 7.36 -10.13 -7.18
CA ALA A 254 8.36 -9.19 -6.69
C ALA A 254 9.18 -8.57 -7.82
N ASN A 255 9.75 -7.43 -7.52
CA ASN A 255 10.79 -6.79 -8.31
C ASN A 255 12.05 -6.64 -7.46
N TYR A 256 13.18 -7.00 -8.03
CA TYR A 256 14.49 -6.93 -7.40
C TYR A 256 15.42 -5.98 -8.17
N ASP A 257 14.87 -5.02 -8.91
CA ASP A 257 15.68 -4.04 -9.63
C ASP A 257 16.60 -3.26 -8.69
N THR A 258 17.84 -3.12 -9.07
CA THR A 258 18.78 -2.26 -8.36
C THR A 258 18.46 -0.80 -8.65
N VAL A 259 18.19 -0.03 -7.61
CA VAL A 259 17.84 1.39 -7.71
C VAL A 259 18.67 2.22 -6.74
N VAL A 260 18.87 3.47 -7.07
CA VAL A 260 19.33 4.46 -6.10
C VAL A 260 18.14 4.83 -5.25
N ASN A 261 18.18 4.44 -3.97
CA ASN A 261 17.16 4.81 -3.00
C ASN A 261 17.61 6.05 -2.23
N GLY A 262 16.83 7.12 -2.33
CA GLY A 262 16.92 8.24 -1.41
C GLY A 262 15.98 7.99 -0.23
N GLU A 263 16.50 8.07 0.98
CA GLU A 263 15.69 8.17 2.18
C GLU A 263 15.67 9.62 2.64
N LEU A 264 14.48 10.20 2.68
CA LEU A 264 14.30 11.54 3.20
C LEU A 264 13.53 11.47 4.52
N CYS A 265 13.86 12.38 5.42
CA CYS A 265 13.05 12.62 6.62
C CYS A 265 12.40 14.00 6.48
N PHE A 266 11.11 14.02 6.18
CA PHE A 266 10.36 15.27 6.14
C PHE A 266 10.00 15.69 7.57
N PRO A 267 10.22 16.95 7.94
CA PRO A 267 9.88 17.42 9.29
C PRO A 267 8.40 17.26 9.59
N GLU A 268 7.56 17.49 8.57
CA GLU A 268 6.11 17.29 8.67
C GLU A 268 5.45 17.01 7.32
N ILE A 269 4.34 16.28 7.38
CA ILE A 269 3.38 16.10 6.28
C ILE A 269 1.98 16.30 6.84
N GLU A 270 1.17 17.14 6.19
CA GLU A 270 -0.21 17.38 6.60
C GLU A 270 -1.20 16.65 5.68
N ILE A 271 -2.21 16.02 6.28
CA ILE A 271 -3.34 15.37 5.59
C ILE A 271 -4.62 15.77 6.32
N GLY A 272 -5.35 16.75 5.79
CA GLY A 272 -6.49 17.33 6.50
C GLY A 272 -6.04 18.07 7.75
N ASP A 273 -6.48 17.62 8.91
CA ASP A 273 -6.10 18.10 10.24
C ASP A 273 -4.98 17.26 10.89
N ILE A 274 -4.61 16.14 10.27
CA ILE A 274 -3.51 15.32 10.76
C ILE A 274 -2.18 15.90 10.34
N VAL A 275 -1.27 16.04 11.31
CA VAL A 275 0.11 16.45 11.12
C VAL A 275 1.03 15.30 11.50
N LEU A 276 1.68 14.73 10.52
CA LEU A 276 2.68 13.68 10.72
C LEU A 276 4.05 14.34 10.86
N LYS A 277 4.78 14.03 11.94
CA LYS A 277 6.12 14.55 12.23
C LYS A 277 7.18 13.50 11.94
N GLU A 278 8.37 13.95 11.52
CA GLU A 278 9.54 13.10 11.26
C GLU A 278 9.24 11.95 10.28
N VAL A 279 8.62 12.31 9.16
CA VAL A 279 8.07 11.34 8.23
C VAL A 279 9.14 10.81 7.29
N TRP A 280 9.32 9.50 7.31
CA TRP A 280 10.22 8.81 6.38
C TRP A 280 9.57 8.62 5.02
N VAL A 281 10.27 9.12 4.01
CA VAL A 281 9.84 9.07 2.60
C VAL A 281 10.85 8.27 1.82
N SER A 282 10.39 7.22 1.14
CA SER A 282 11.19 6.41 0.24
C SER A 282 11.07 6.91 -1.19
N THR A 283 12.19 7.00 -1.90
CA THR A 283 12.20 7.31 -3.33
C THR A 283 12.26 6.05 -4.22
N ALA A 284 12.50 4.88 -3.62
CA ALA A 284 12.46 3.59 -4.31
C ALA A 284 11.02 3.15 -4.58
N THR A 285 10.30 3.93 -5.36
CA THR A 285 8.91 3.71 -5.72
C THR A 285 8.57 4.33 -7.06
N HIS A 286 7.58 3.77 -7.75
CA HIS A 286 7.02 4.35 -8.96
C HIS A 286 5.78 5.21 -8.73
N ASN A 287 5.23 5.18 -7.53
CA ASN A 287 3.96 5.83 -7.21
C ASN A 287 4.14 6.88 -6.11
N ARG A 288 3.40 7.98 -6.24
CA ARG A 288 3.16 8.91 -5.14
C ARG A 288 2.07 8.31 -4.28
N ALA A 289 2.44 7.72 -3.15
CA ALA A 289 1.49 6.99 -2.33
C ALA A 289 1.65 7.27 -0.84
N ILE A 290 0.55 7.17 -0.12
CA ILE A 290 0.46 7.06 1.33
C ILE A 290 0.11 5.61 1.60
N GLY A 291 0.99 4.88 2.27
CA GLY A 291 0.80 3.46 2.54
C GLY A 291 0.05 3.20 3.85
N SER A 292 -0.14 1.92 4.14
CA SER A 292 -0.97 1.44 5.27
C SER A 292 -0.38 1.72 6.66
N ALA A 293 0.91 2.05 6.77
CA ALA A 293 1.56 2.27 8.07
C ALA A 293 0.90 3.38 8.90
N ILE A 294 0.27 4.37 8.25
CA ILE A 294 -0.48 5.43 8.94
C ILE A 294 -1.61 4.86 9.81
N LEU A 295 -2.22 3.74 9.41
CA LEU A 295 -3.31 3.08 10.12
C LEU A 295 -2.89 2.40 11.43
N LYS A 296 -1.60 2.37 11.74
CA LYS A 296 -1.10 1.92 13.05
C LYS A 296 -1.44 2.90 14.18
N ASN A 297 -1.67 4.17 13.84
CA ASN A 297 -1.85 5.26 14.81
C ASN A 297 -3.24 5.89 14.74
N LEU A 298 -4.05 5.50 13.77
CA LEU A 298 -5.37 6.09 13.57
C LEU A 298 -6.34 5.09 12.94
N SER A 299 -7.61 5.29 13.21
CA SER A 299 -8.73 4.68 12.50
C SER A 299 -9.15 5.55 11.31
N LEU A 300 -9.86 4.97 10.35
CA LEU A 300 -10.22 5.64 9.11
C LEU A 300 -11.70 5.49 8.81
N ILE A 301 -12.37 6.59 8.48
CA ILE A 301 -13.69 6.56 7.86
C ILE A 301 -13.55 6.93 6.37
N ILE A 302 -14.15 6.13 5.50
CA ILE A 302 -14.36 6.41 4.09
C ILE A 302 -15.85 6.67 3.90
N ASP A 303 -16.25 7.94 3.80
CA ASP A 303 -17.62 8.32 3.47
C ASP A 303 -17.76 8.37 1.94
N ALA A 304 -18.35 7.32 1.38
CA ALA A 304 -18.49 7.16 -0.06
C ALA A 304 -19.38 8.22 -0.71
N PRO A 305 -20.58 8.53 -0.18
CA PRO A 305 -21.43 9.60 -0.71
C PRO A 305 -20.80 10.99 -0.69
N LYS A 306 -20.06 11.32 0.39
CA LYS A 306 -19.36 12.60 0.50
C LYS A 306 -18.04 12.64 -0.25
N LYS A 307 -17.55 11.49 -0.72
CA LYS A 307 -16.23 11.32 -1.37
C LYS A 307 -15.10 11.91 -0.54
N CYS A 308 -15.00 11.51 0.72
CA CYS A 308 -13.97 11.98 1.63
C CYS A 308 -13.54 10.93 2.63
N PHE A 309 -12.35 11.14 3.16
CA PHE A 309 -11.81 10.44 4.31
C PHE A 309 -11.92 11.30 5.56
N TYR A 310 -12.03 10.63 6.72
CA TYR A 310 -11.79 11.21 8.03
C TYR A 310 -10.79 10.33 8.75
N PHE A 311 -9.73 10.93 9.24
CA PHE A 311 -8.68 10.28 9.99
C PHE A 311 -8.92 10.50 11.48
N LEU A 312 -8.94 9.43 12.26
CA LEU A 312 -9.30 9.45 13.67
C LEU A 312 -8.12 8.93 14.50
N PRO A 313 -7.24 9.81 15.01
CA PRO A 313 -6.12 9.42 15.85
C PRO A 313 -6.59 8.63 17.08
N HIS A 314 -5.87 7.56 17.44
CA HIS A 314 -6.25 6.68 18.56
C HIS A 314 -6.25 7.38 19.91
N ASP A 315 -5.35 8.32 20.12
CA ASP A 315 -5.22 9.14 21.35
C ASP A 315 -5.93 10.49 21.25
N GLY A 316 -6.61 10.77 20.12
CA GLY A 316 -7.27 12.03 19.84
C GLY A 316 -6.32 13.18 19.50
N ASN A 317 -5.00 12.95 19.47
CA ASN A 317 -4.01 13.95 19.10
C ASN A 317 -3.82 13.96 17.56
N PRO A 318 -4.10 15.07 16.87
CA PRO A 318 -3.90 15.16 15.43
C PRO A 318 -2.42 15.19 15.02
N GLU A 319 -1.50 15.43 15.95
CA GLU A 319 -0.06 15.40 15.71
C GLU A 319 0.52 14.02 16.05
N ILE A 320 1.03 13.33 15.04
CA ILE A 320 1.54 11.95 15.14
C ILE A 320 3.02 11.95 14.76
N THR A 321 3.89 11.58 15.69
CA THR A 321 5.31 11.41 15.40
C THR A 321 5.59 10.04 14.83
N VAL A 322 6.17 10.00 13.61
CA VAL A 322 6.53 8.78 12.89
C VAL A 322 7.95 8.35 13.27
N ALA A 323 8.15 8.01 14.54
CA ALA A 323 9.48 7.80 15.12
C ALA A 323 10.17 6.50 14.69
N ASN A 324 9.49 5.53 14.09
CA ASN A 324 10.05 4.19 13.91
C ASN A 324 10.51 3.92 12.48
N ARG A 325 11.84 3.93 12.27
CA ARG A 325 12.48 3.49 11.02
C ARG A 325 12.46 1.97 10.82
N GLY A 326 11.87 1.22 11.74
CA GLY A 326 12.09 -0.22 11.84
C GLY A 326 13.56 -0.55 12.16
N LYS A 327 13.91 -1.80 12.21
CA LYS A 327 15.28 -2.25 12.50
C LYS A 327 16.28 -1.92 11.39
N GLY A 328 15.79 -1.54 10.21
CA GLY A 328 16.61 -1.13 9.06
C GLY A 328 17.17 -2.31 8.26
N VAL A 329 16.56 -3.45 8.37
CA VAL A 329 16.85 -4.62 7.54
C VAL A 329 15.59 -5.06 6.81
N ASN A 330 15.72 -5.31 5.53
CA ASN A 330 14.78 -6.08 4.73
C ASN A 330 15.43 -7.43 4.41
N VAL A 331 14.61 -8.45 4.27
CA VAL A 331 15.06 -9.78 3.88
C VAL A 331 14.51 -10.10 2.49
N VAL A 332 15.36 -10.63 1.63
CA VAL A 332 15.04 -10.94 0.24
C VAL A 332 15.61 -12.28 -0.16
N PRO A 333 15.10 -12.95 -1.21
CA PRO A 333 15.76 -14.12 -1.78
C PRO A 333 17.23 -13.85 -2.13
N ALA A 334 18.10 -14.79 -1.85
CA ALA A 334 19.53 -14.67 -2.18
C ALA A 334 19.75 -14.71 -3.69
N GLU A 335 18.98 -15.55 -4.38
CA GLU A 335 18.90 -15.60 -5.84
C GLU A 335 17.61 -14.91 -6.30
N GLU A 336 17.74 -14.13 -7.37
CA GLU A 336 16.59 -13.40 -7.91
C GLU A 336 15.52 -14.38 -8.39
N GLY A 337 14.28 -14.17 -7.91
CA GLY A 337 13.14 -14.99 -8.29
C GLY A 337 13.04 -16.36 -7.63
N ASP A 338 13.89 -16.69 -6.64
CA ASP A 338 13.78 -17.91 -5.83
C ASP A 338 13.34 -17.61 -4.37
N PRO A 339 12.04 -17.45 -4.11
CA PRO A 339 11.53 -17.21 -2.76
C PRO A 339 11.60 -18.45 -1.84
N ASN A 340 11.83 -19.63 -2.43
CA ASN A 340 11.96 -20.92 -1.72
C ASN A 340 13.43 -21.29 -1.44
N GLY A 341 14.35 -20.38 -1.73
CA GLY A 341 15.77 -20.55 -1.50
C GLY A 341 16.28 -19.79 -0.27
N ALA A 342 17.61 -19.72 -0.16
CA ALA A 342 18.27 -18.94 0.88
C ALA A 342 17.86 -17.47 0.83
N LEU A 343 17.76 -16.84 2.00
CA LEU A 343 17.42 -15.43 2.14
C LEU A 343 18.64 -14.63 2.57
N LYS A 344 18.72 -13.37 2.12
CA LYS A 344 19.78 -12.43 2.48
C LYS A 344 19.23 -11.11 2.98
N ALA A 345 20.01 -10.45 3.83
CA ALA A 345 19.72 -9.14 4.36
C ALA A 345 20.00 -8.02 3.35
N LEU A 346 19.12 -7.02 3.30
CA LEU A 346 19.37 -5.70 2.74
C LEU A 346 19.33 -4.70 3.89
N VAL A 347 20.49 -4.14 4.25
CA VAL A 347 20.64 -3.33 5.45
C VAL A 347 20.84 -1.86 5.09
N ARG A 348 20.04 -1.00 5.70
CA ARG A 348 20.17 0.46 5.57
C ARG A 348 21.27 0.97 6.50
N ARG A 349 22.16 1.79 5.99
CA ARG A 349 23.24 2.40 6.78
C ARG A 349 22.71 3.25 7.92
N GLY A 350 23.41 3.24 9.04
CA GLY A 350 23.10 4.05 10.22
C GLY A 350 21.91 3.56 11.05
N THR A 351 21.23 2.49 10.65
CA THR A 351 20.12 1.87 11.38
C THR A 351 20.61 0.93 12.49
N GLU A 352 19.67 0.43 13.29
CA GLU A 352 19.97 -0.51 14.39
C GLU A 352 20.67 -1.78 13.88
N ALA A 353 20.11 -2.41 12.83
CA ALA A 353 20.74 -3.59 12.23
C ALA A 353 22.20 -3.32 11.78
N TYR A 354 22.43 -2.15 11.16
CA TYR A 354 23.79 -1.76 10.75
C TYR A 354 24.73 -1.58 11.94
N LYS A 355 24.25 -0.97 13.04
CA LYS A 355 25.03 -0.78 14.28
C LYS A 355 25.35 -2.10 14.96
N LEU A 356 24.46 -3.07 14.88
CA LEU A 356 24.62 -4.44 15.36
C LEU A 356 25.52 -5.32 14.45
N GLY A 357 26.10 -4.75 13.40
CA GLY A 357 27.04 -5.46 12.55
C GLY A 357 26.42 -6.21 11.38
N ILE A 358 25.08 -6.19 11.22
CA ILE A 358 24.46 -6.82 10.04
C ILE A 358 24.76 -5.99 8.79
N ARG A 359 25.05 -6.66 7.71
CA ARG A 359 25.40 -6.03 6.42
C ARG A 359 24.53 -6.56 5.29
N THR A 360 24.36 -5.75 4.25
CA THR A 360 23.74 -6.20 3.01
C THR A 360 24.52 -7.38 2.44
N GLY A 361 23.82 -8.47 2.14
CA GLY A 361 24.41 -9.72 1.67
C GLY A 361 24.62 -10.78 2.75
N ASP A 362 24.47 -10.46 4.04
CA ASP A 362 24.46 -11.47 5.10
C ASP A 362 23.27 -12.43 4.90
N TYR A 363 23.51 -13.72 5.00
CA TYR A 363 22.47 -14.75 4.86
C TYR A 363 21.67 -14.89 6.16
N LEU A 364 20.36 -14.94 6.06
CA LEU A 364 19.48 -15.27 7.18
C LEU A 364 19.52 -16.78 7.42
N ILE A 365 19.94 -17.19 8.58
CA ILE A 365 20.13 -18.60 8.94
C ILE A 365 18.95 -19.14 9.73
N SER A 366 18.56 -18.44 10.80
CA SER A 366 17.44 -18.87 11.64
C SER A 366 16.74 -17.71 12.30
N VAL A 367 15.47 -17.94 12.65
CA VAL A 367 14.65 -17.07 13.49
C VAL A 367 14.09 -17.94 14.62
N GLU A 368 14.28 -17.52 15.87
CA GLU A 368 13.85 -18.30 17.06
C GLU A 368 14.35 -19.75 17.04
N GLY A 369 15.58 -19.96 16.56
CA GLY A 369 16.18 -21.29 16.42
C GLY A 369 15.60 -22.14 15.27
N VAL A 370 14.60 -21.65 14.54
CA VAL A 370 14.03 -22.33 13.37
C VAL A 370 14.85 -21.97 12.15
N PRO A 371 15.47 -22.93 11.44
CA PRO A 371 16.17 -22.68 10.19
C PRO A 371 15.24 -22.05 9.14
N ILE A 372 15.76 -21.06 8.42
CA ILE A 372 15.01 -20.35 7.38
C ILE A 372 15.51 -20.79 6.01
N SER A 373 14.60 -21.35 5.23
CA SER A 373 14.83 -21.78 3.84
C SER A 373 13.90 -21.13 2.84
N ASP A 374 12.92 -20.35 3.30
CA ASP A 374 11.93 -19.68 2.46
C ASP A 374 11.35 -18.42 3.11
N MET A 375 10.81 -17.56 2.27
CA MET A 375 10.22 -16.27 2.67
C MET A 375 9.01 -16.45 3.60
N CYS A 376 8.18 -17.46 3.35
CA CYS A 376 6.94 -17.63 4.11
C CYS A 376 7.20 -18.10 5.55
N THR A 377 8.20 -18.96 5.75
CA THR A 377 8.66 -19.35 7.09
C THR A 377 9.22 -18.15 7.84
N TYR A 378 10.04 -17.32 7.20
CA TYR A 378 10.54 -16.06 7.77
C TYR A 378 9.38 -15.14 8.17
N MET A 379 8.47 -14.83 7.24
CA MET A 379 7.36 -13.93 7.51
C MET A 379 6.42 -14.41 8.62
N ARG A 380 6.22 -15.74 8.72
CA ARG A 380 5.41 -16.34 9.79
C ARG A 380 6.05 -16.15 11.16
N LEU A 381 7.36 -16.34 11.28
CA LEU A 381 8.09 -16.23 12.54
C LEU A 381 8.21 -14.77 12.99
N MET A 382 8.43 -13.85 12.06
CA MET A 382 8.52 -12.41 12.35
C MET A 382 7.22 -11.76 12.83
N ARG A 383 6.10 -12.51 12.86
CA ARG A 383 4.81 -12.04 13.42
C ARG A 383 4.67 -12.26 14.91
N LYS A 384 5.57 -12.99 15.54
CA LYS A 384 5.54 -13.17 16.99
C LYS A 384 5.65 -11.82 17.67
N LYS A 385 4.87 -11.64 18.74
CA LYS A 385 5.00 -10.46 19.59
C LYS A 385 6.16 -10.66 20.57
N GLY A 386 6.89 -9.61 20.86
CA GLY A 386 8.01 -9.64 21.79
C GLY A 386 9.36 -9.63 21.09
N SER A 387 10.42 -9.87 21.85
CA SER A 387 11.76 -9.99 21.32
C SER A 387 11.88 -11.23 20.45
N ILE A 388 12.60 -11.14 19.34
CA ILE A 388 12.81 -12.21 18.37
C ILE A 388 14.33 -12.39 18.17
N HIS A 389 14.81 -13.60 18.41
CA HIS A 389 16.20 -13.97 18.17
C HIS A 389 16.42 -14.33 16.70
N ILE A 390 17.39 -13.67 16.05
CA ILE A 390 17.69 -13.86 14.64
C ILE A 390 19.19 -14.09 14.43
N VAL A 391 19.52 -15.07 13.63
CA VAL A 391 20.91 -15.43 13.29
C VAL A 391 21.16 -15.14 11.82
N PHE A 392 22.19 -14.35 11.55
CA PHE A 392 22.73 -14.12 10.23
C PHE A 392 24.14 -14.73 10.10
N ARG A 393 24.57 -14.97 8.87
CA ARG A 393 25.93 -15.41 8.53
C ARG A 393 26.46 -14.54 7.39
N SER A 394 27.61 -13.92 7.59
CA SER A 394 28.27 -13.18 6.51
C SER A 394 28.70 -14.11 5.36
N PRO A 395 28.94 -13.58 4.15
CA PRO A 395 29.51 -14.36 3.05
C PRO A 395 30.86 -15.06 3.41
N GLU A 396 31.63 -14.47 4.34
CA GLU A 396 32.89 -14.99 4.83
C GLU A 396 32.72 -16.06 5.93
N GLY A 397 31.47 -16.29 6.39
CA GLY A 397 31.14 -17.34 7.36
C GLY A 397 31.01 -16.86 8.81
N GLU A 398 31.15 -15.55 9.10
CA GLU A 398 30.95 -14.98 10.44
C GLU A 398 29.50 -15.07 10.87
N ILE A 399 29.25 -15.60 12.06
CA ILE A 399 27.90 -15.66 12.65
C ILE A 399 27.60 -14.37 13.42
N LYS A 400 26.42 -13.84 13.23
CA LYS A 400 25.92 -12.61 13.85
C LYS A 400 24.54 -12.87 14.42
N GLU A 401 24.39 -12.71 15.73
CA GLU A 401 23.14 -12.94 16.45
C GLU A 401 22.58 -11.61 16.95
N VAL A 402 21.29 -11.43 16.78
CA VAL A 402 20.59 -10.21 17.20
C VAL A 402 19.27 -10.55 17.87
N GLU A 403 18.92 -9.75 18.86
CA GLU A 403 17.61 -9.75 19.53
C GLU A 403 16.86 -8.49 19.13
N TRP A 404 15.67 -8.66 18.60
CA TRP A 404 14.86 -7.52 18.13
C TRP A 404 13.47 -7.46 18.75
#